data_13c6bf66a1aedf416e021c1c85ed6665
#
_entry.id   13c6bf66a1aedf416e021c1c85ed6665
#
_cell.length_a   1.000
_cell.length_b   1.000
_cell.length_c   1.000
_cell.angle_alpha   90.00
_cell.angle_beta   90.00
_cell.angle_gamma   90.00
#
_symmetry.space_group_name_H-M   'P 1'
#
loop_
_entity.id
_entity.type
_entity.pdbx_description
1 polymer ?
#
loop_
_entity_poly.entity_id
_entity_poly.type
_entity_poly.pdbx_seq_one_letter_code
_entity_poly.pdbx_strand_id
1 'polypeptide(L)'
;MTTSELRSDIHSIEPIPDSDRDSTGPQQMWIWAGANIAPVNWALGALGIILKLGLWETIAVIVIGNIFGCAIFAAFTVMGHKTGVNQMVLSRSAFGRRGAYLPSLLMFLMTLGWIGVNTYFPVKISMAILGQFGVPDSLLMTFIVITIVMVIQVVIGIYGFYAIRTFEKYTVPVTVAIMALMSALAWSQPGVVNWNLTSSLPPGAHLAMLTLLMSAIGVGWESPG
;
A
#
# COMPACT_ATOMS: atom_id res chain seq x y z
N MET A 1 -10.62 -21.18 15.00
CA MET A 1 -9.21 -20.77 14.79
C MET A 1 -8.36 -21.97 15.14
N THR A 2 -7.75 -22.60 14.16
CA THR A 2 -6.86 -23.74 14.41
C THR A 2 -5.50 -23.21 14.87
N THR A 3 -4.80 -23.98 15.71
CA THR A 3 -3.48 -23.60 16.26
C THR A 3 -2.40 -23.33 15.21
N SER A 4 -2.65 -23.69 13.94
CA SER A 4 -1.79 -23.37 12.79
C SER A 4 -1.89 -21.91 12.32
N GLU A 5 -2.96 -21.20 12.67
CA GLU A 5 -3.20 -19.80 12.26
C GLU A 5 -2.47 -18.76 13.15
N LEU A 6 -1.89 -19.20 14.26
CA LEU A 6 -1.15 -18.36 15.20
C LEU A 6 0.36 -18.65 15.19
N ARG A 7 0.86 -19.31 14.16
CA ARG A 7 2.28 -19.61 14.04
C ARG A 7 3.04 -18.33 13.78
N SER A 8 3.85 -17.88 14.75
CA SER A 8 4.78 -16.76 14.55
C SER A 8 5.81 -17.13 13.49
N ASP A 9 6.18 -16.16 12.65
CA ASP A 9 7.16 -16.33 11.59
C ASP A 9 8.56 -16.55 12.21
N ILE A 10 8.97 -17.82 12.33
CA ILE A 10 10.23 -18.21 12.98
C ILE A 10 11.44 -18.18 12.04
N HIS A 11 11.21 -17.98 10.74
CA HIS A 11 12.27 -18.02 9.71
C HIS A 11 12.79 -16.61 9.35
N SER A 12 13.43 -15.89 10.28
CA SER A 12 13.77 -14.46 10.09
C SER A 12 14.66 -14.18 8.86
N ILE A 13 15.82 -14.81 8.77
CA ILE A 13 16.81 -14.60 7.67
C ILE A 13 17.24 -15.90 6.98
N GLU A 14 16.74 -17.03 7.47
CA GLU A 14 17.00 -18.34 6.90
C GLU A 14 16.05 -18.65 5.75
N PRO A 15 16.46 -19.44 4.75
CA PRO A 15 15.56 -19.86 3.69
C PRO A 15 14.38 -20.64 4.24
N ILE A 16 13.17 -20.27 3.83
CA ILE A 16 11.96 -20.98 4.17
C ILE A 16 12.00 -22.37 3.49
N PRO A 17 11.87 -23.47 4.22
CA PRO A 17 11.82 -24.80 3.64
C PRO A 17 10.68 -24.94 2.62
N ASP A 18 10.85 -25.74 1.58
CA ASP A 18 9.84 -25.94 0.54
C ASP A 18 8.51 -26.49 1.11
N SER A 19 8.58 -27.25 2.21
CA SER A 19 7.40 -27.75 2.93
C SER A 19 6.52 -26.66 3.54
N ASP A 20 7.10 -25.51 3.86
CA ASP A 20 6.44 -24.40 4.56
C ASP A 20 6.01 -23.28 3.58
N ARG A 21 6.31 -23.44 2.28
CA ARG A 21 5.89 -22.54 1.20
C ARG A 21 4.49 -22.90 0.72
N ASP A 22 3.49 -22.68 1.55
CA ASP A 22 2.10 -23.07 1.32
C ASP A 22 1.24 -22.03 0.60
N SER A 23 1.83 -20.88 0.26
CA SER A 23 1.11 -19.75 -0.31
C SER A 23 0.80 -19.97 -1.79
N THR A 24 -0.47 -19.77 -2.16
CA THR A 24 -0.93 -19.89 -3.54
C THR A 24 -1.06 -18.54 -4.23
N GLY A 25 -0.96 -18.50 -5.57
CA GLY A 25 -1.12 -17.27 -6.35
C GLY A 25 -2.39 -16.48 -6.04
N PRO A 26 -3.60 -17.10 -5.97
CA PRO A 26 -4.83 -16.40 -5.58
C PRO A 26 -4.78 -15.81 -4.18
N GLN A 27 -4.11 -16.46 -3.21
CA GLN A 27 -3.96 -15.93 -1.87
C GLN A 27 -3.06 -14.69 -1.86
N GLN A 28 -1.95 -14.74 -2.59
CA GLN A 28 -1.06 -13.57 -2.75
C GLN A 28 -1.77 -12.41 -3.44
N MET A 29 -2.53 -12.70 -4.51
CA MET A 29 -3.35 -11.68 -5.17
C MET A 29 -4.32 -11.01 -4.19
N TRP A 30 -4.91 -11.77 -3.27
CA TRP A 30 -5.85 -11.25 -2.28
C TRP A 30 -5.18 -10.36 -1.25
N ILE A 31 -4.00 -10.77 -0.73
CA ILE A 31 -3.18 -9.99 0.18
C ILE A 31 -2.77 -8.66 -0.48
N TRP A 32 -2.27 -8.73 -1.72
CA TRP A 32 -1.87 -7.52 -2.45
C TRP A 32 -3.04 -6.62 -2.81
N ALA A 33 -4.21 -7.18 -3.11
CA ALA A 33 -5.42 -6.41 -3.29
C ALA A 33 -5.77 -5.64 -2.01
N GLY A 34 -5.68 -6.28 -0.84
CA GLY A 34 -5.90 -5.63 0.45
C GLY A 34 -4.96 -4.47 0.71
N ALA A 35 -3.66 -4.69 0.51
CA ALA A 35 -2.65 -3.65 0.67
C ALA A 35 -2.87 -2.44 -0.27
N ASN A 36 -3.35 -2.69 -1.51
CA ASN A 36 -3.54 -1.63 -2.50
C ASN A 36 -4.91 -0.93 -2.43
N ILE A 37 -5.90 -1.53 -1.78
CA ILE A 37 -7.23 -0.91 -1.58
C ILE A 37 -7.22 0.03 -0.34
N ALA A 38 -6.08 0.52 0.07
CA ALA A 38 -5.96 1.44 1.19
C ALA A 38 -6.31 2.89 0.82
N PRO A 39 -6.90 3.68 1.74
CA PRO A 39 -7.23 5.09 1.49
C PRO A 39 -6.04 5.94 1.04
N VAL A 40 -4.82 5.60 1.44
CA VAL A 40 -3.60 6.28 1.00
C VAL A 40 -3.40 6.18 -0.52
N ASN A 41 -3.76 5.06 -1.12
CA ASN A 41 -3.64 4.87 -2.56
C ASN A 41 -4.70 5.65 -3.35
N TRP A 42 -5.83 5.96 -2.74
CA TRP A 42 -6.83 6.86 -3.34
C TRP A 42 -6.32 8.30 -3.41
N ALA A 43 -5.52 8.71 -2.43
CA ALA A 43 -4.86 10.01 -2.46
C ALA A 43 -3.91 10.17 -3.66
N LEU A 44 -3.32 9.07 -4.15
CA LEU A 44 -2.53 9.10 -5.39
C LEU A 44 -3.37 9.46 -6.61
N GLY A 45 -4.62 8.99 -6.69
CA GLY A 45 -5.55 9.42 -7.72
C GLY A 45 -5.83 10.93 -7.70
N ALA A 46 -5.91 11.50 -6.49
CA ALA A 46 -6.09 12.94 -6.31
C ALA A 46 -4.87 13.77 -6.73
N LEU A 47 -3.67 13.19 -6.76
CA LEU A 47 -2.45 13.88 -7.23
C LEU A 47 -2.58 14.35 -8.69
N GLY A 48 -3.27 13.62 -9.54
CA GLY A 48 -3.54 14.04 -10.90
C GLY A 48 -4.22 15.41 -10.95
N ILE A 49 -5.23 15.61 -10.11
CA ILE A 49 -5.95 16.90 -10.01
C ILE A 49 -5.02 17.99 -9.47
N ILE A 50 -4.27 17.69 -8.41
CA ILE A 50 -3.30 18.63 -7.80
C ILE A 50 -2.26 19.07 -8.82
N LEU A 51 -1.80 18.15 -9.66
CA LEU A 51 -0.85 18.40 -10.74
C LEU A 51 -1.50 18.98 -12.00
N LYS A 52 -2.81 19.28 -11.97
CA LYS A 52 -3.59 19.85 -13.09
C LYS A 52 -3.64 18.97 -14.34
N LEU A 53 -3.52 17.67 -14.18
CA LEU A 53 -3.72 16.70 -15.25
C LEU A 53 -5.22 16.49 -15.52
N GLY A 54 -5.57 16.18 -16.76
CA GLY A 54 -6.91 15.73 -17.10
C GLY A 54 -7.18 14.32 -16.53
N LEU A 55 -8.45 13.95 -16.46
CA LEU A 55 -8.84 12.63 -15.92
C LEU A 55 -8.20 11.48 -16.70
N TRP A 56 -8.29 11.51 -18.02
CA TRP A 56 -7.76 10.44 -18.87
C TRP A 56 -6.24 10.39 -18.86
N GLU A 57 -5.57 11.53 -18.78
CA GLU A 57 -4.11 11.60 -18.60
C GLU A 57 -3.70 11.00 -17.27
N THR A 58 -4.41 11.33 -16.19
CA THR A 58 -4.16 10.76 -14.84
C THR A 58 -4.34 9.24 -14.86
N ILE A 59 -5.45 8.75 -15.42
CA ILE A 59 -5.69 7.30 -15.51
C ILE A 59 -4.60 6.62 -16.35
N ALA A 60 -4.26 7.15 -17.51
CA ALA A 60 -3.23 6.55 -18.37
C ALA A 60 -1.87 6.49 -17.69
N VAL A 61 -1.44 7.56 -17.03
CA VAL A 61 -0.15 7.61 -16.33
C VAL A 61 -0.11 6.65 -15.17
N ILE A 62 -1.18 6.56 -14.36
CA ILE A 62 -1.26 5.62 -13.24
C ILE A 62 -1.24 4.17 -13.77
N VAL A 63 -2.02 3.84 -14.79
CA VAL A 63 -2.07 2.49 -15.36
C VAL A 63 -0.71 2.09 -15.93
N ILE A 64 -0.09 2.94 -16.73
CA ILE A 64 1.22 2.67 -17.33
C ILE A 64 2.29 2.50 -16.22
N GLY A 65 2.31 3.42 -15.24
CA GLY A 65 3.25 3.36 -14.12
C GLY A 65 3.11 2.07 -13.33
N ASN A 66 1.87 1.66 -13.02
CA ASN A 66 1.64 0.41 -12.31
C ASN A 66 2.02 -0.83 -13.14
N ILE A 67 1.77 -0.86 -14.45
CA ILE A 67 2.21 -1.97 -15.31
C ILE A 67 3.73 -2.15 -15.22
N PHE A 68 4.51 -1.07 -15.35
CA PHE A 68 5.97 -1.15 -15.25
C PHE A 68 6.42 -1.50 -13.83
N GLY A 69 5.86 -0.87 -12.80
CA GLY A 69 6.18 -1.16 -11.40
C GLY A 69 5.89 -2.61 -11.04
N CYS A 70 4.70 -3.10 -11.38
CA CYS A 70 4.31 -4.49 -11.13
C CYS A 70 5.15 -5.50 -11.93
N ALA A 71 5.58 -5.17 -13.15
CA ALA A 71 6.44 -6.05 -13.92
C ALA A 71 7.81 -6.24 -13.24
N ILE A 72 8.40 -5.14 -12.74
CA ILE A 72 9.65 -5.18 -11.98
C ILE A 72 9.45 -5.97 -10.68
N PHE A 73 8.39 -5.66 -9.95
CA PHE A 73 8.04 -6.35 -8.71
C PHE A 73 7.85 -7.87 -8.92
N ALA A 74 7.14 -8.27 -9.98
CA ALA A 74 6.93 -9.67 -10.32
C ALA A 74 8.26 -10.41 -10.56
N ALA A 75 9.25 -9.76 -11.20
CA ALA A 75 10.56 -10.34 -11.40
C ALA A 75 11.27 -10.64 -10.06
N PHE A 76 11.22 -9.71 -9.10
CA PHE A 76 11.78 -9.93 -7.76
C PHE A 76 11.00 -10.98 -6.96
N THR A 77 9.68 -11.01 -7.08
CA THR A 77 8.84 -12.03 -6.42
C THR A 77 9.21 -13.45 -6.88
N VAL A 78 9.46 -13.65 -8.19
CA VAL A 78 9.92 -14.94 -8.70
C VAL A 78 11.27 -15.34 -8.11
N MET A 79 12.18 -14.39 -7.92
CA MET A 79 13.48 -14.65 -7.28
C MET A 79 13.29 -15.05 -5.81
N GLY A 80 12.46 -14.32 -5.05
CA GLY A 80 12.13 -14.64 -3.66
C GLY A 80 11.50 -16.03 -3.52
N HIS A 81 10.54 -16.36 -4.39
CA HIS A 81 9.91 -17.69 -4.38
C HIS A 81 10.91 -18.83 -4.64
N LYS A 82 11.83 -18.66 -5.59
CA LYS A 82 12.86 -19.67 -5.91
C LYS A 82 13.88 -19.87 -4.80
N THR A 83 14.25 -18.80 -4.10
CA THR A 83 15.31 -18.82 -3.08
C THR A 83 14.77 -19.06 -1.66
N GLY A 84 13.48 -18.79 -1.44
CA GLY A 84 12.84 -18.88 -0.12
C GLY A 84 13.33 -17.83 0.88
N VAL A 85 14.00 -16.78 0.42
CA VAL A 85 14.51 -15.71 1.28
C VAL A 85 13.87 -14.38 0.93
N ASN A 86 13.77 -13.49 1.93
CA ASN A 86 13.25 -12.15 1.71
C ASN A 86 14.21 -11.31 0.84
N GLN A 87 13.67 -10.22 0.27
CA GLN A 87 14.40 -9.36 -0.67
C GLN A 87 15.68 -8.75 -0.05
N MET A 88 15.69 -8.46 1.25
CA MET A 88 16.86 -7.90 1.93
C MET A 88 18.01 -8.91 2.00
N VAL A 89 17.69 -10.18 2.24
CA VAL A 89 18.69 -11.27 2.21
C VAL A 89 19.15 -11.50 0.77
N LEU A 90 18.24 -11.45 -0.20
CA LEU A 90 18.56 -11.60 -1.62
C LEU A 90 19.52 -10.51 -2.12
N SER A 91 19.44 -9.30 -1.59
CA SER A 91 20.36 -8.20 -1.94
C SER A 91 21.84 -8.53 -1.67
N ARG A 92 22.14 -9.49 -0.78
CA ARG A 92 23.49 -9.97 -0.51
C ARG A 92 24.14 -10.64 -1.71
N SER A 93 23.34 -11.23 -2.60
CA SER A 93 23.86 -11.86 -3.82
C SER A 93 24.41 -10.84 -4.80
N ALA A 94 23.80 -9.65 -4.88
CA ALA A 94 24.18 -8.58 -5.80
C ALA A 94 25.25 -7.65 -5.20
N PHE A 95 25.12 -7.28 -3.92
CA PHE A 95 25.95 -6.26 -3.27
C PHE A 95 26.98 -6.83 -2.29
N GLY A 96 26.98 -8.15 -2.08
CA GLY A 96 27.77 -8.80 -1.04
C GLY A 96 27.25 -8.51 0.37
N ARG A 97 27.84 -9.17 1.39
CA ARG A 97 27.37 -9.07 2.77
C ARG A 97 27.43 -7.65 3.34
N ARG A 98 28.48 -6.88 3.01
CA ARG A 98 28.65 -5.50 3.49
C ARG A 98 27.82 -4.51 2.68
N GLY A 99 27.74 -4.68 1.36
CA GLY A 99 26.97 -3.80 0.48
C GLY A 99 25.47 -3.89 0.73
N ALA A 100 24.95 -5.03 1.19
CA ALA A 100 23.54 -5.22 1.52
C ALA A 100 23.04 -4.37 2.70
N TYR A 101 23.92 -3.80 3.52
CA TYR A 101 23.51 -2.86 4.57
C TYR A 101 22.88 -1.59 4.03
N LEU A 102 23.33 -1.11 2.86
CA LEU A 102 22.78 0.11 2.27
C LEU A 102 21.30 -0.05 1.85
N PRO A 103 20.93 -1.02 1.01
CA PRO A 103 19.52 -1.24 0.67
C PRO A 103 18.66 -1.58 1.89
N SER A 104 19.20 -2.32 2.87
CA SER A 104 18.47 -2.62 4.11
C SER A 104 18.19 -1.38 4.95
N LEU A 105 19.17 -0.46 5.05
CA LEU A 105 18.98 0.82 5.75
C LEU A 105 17.94 1.69 5.03
N LEU A 106 18.03 1.79 3.70
CA LEU A 106 17.06 2.56 2.92
C LEU A 106 15.64 2.00 3.09
N MET A 107 15.48 0.69 3.03
CA MET A 107 14.17 0.05 3.25
C MET A 107 13.66 0.29 4.67
N PHE A 108 14.52 0.21 5.68
CA PHE A 108 14.14 0.53 7.06
C PHE A 108 13.61 1.98 7.18
N LEU A 109 14.32 2.95 6.62
CA LEU A 109 13.90 4.34 6.64
C LEU A 109 12.57 4.55 5.88
N MET A 110 12.39 3.90 4.74
CA MET A 110 11.14 3.91 3.98
C MET A 110 9.99 3.29 4.79
N THR A 111 10.21 2.17 5.46
CA THR A 111 9.22 1.54 6.31
C THR A 111 8.76 2.48 7.44
N LEU A 112 9.68 3.21 8.06
CA LEU A 112 9.32 4.24 9.06
C LEU A 112 8.45 5.35 8.46
N GLY A 113 8.77 5.80 7.24
CA GLY A 113 7.94 6.75 6.50
C GLY A 113 6.53 6.22 6.25
N TRP A 114 6.42 4.98 5.76
CA TRP A 114 5.13 4.33 5.52
C TRP A 114 4.31 4.09 6.77
N ILE A 115 4.92 3.73 7.91
CA ILE A 115 4.22 3.64 9.20
C ILE A 115 3.58 4.98 9.53
N GLY A 116 4.31 6.09 9.36
CA GLY A 116 3.77 7.44 9.58
C GLY A 116 2.57 7.75 8.67
N VAL A 117 2.70 7.51 7.37
CA VAL A 117 1.63 7.76 6.39
C VAL A 117 0.41 6.88 6.67
N ASN A 118 0.62 5.59 6.87
CA ASN A 118 -0.47 4.63 7.15
C ASN A 118 -1.13 4.86 8.52
N THR A 119 -0.49 5.54 9.45
CA THR A 119 -1.10 5.99 10.70
C THR A 119 -1.88 7.29 10.50
N TYR A 120 -1.35 8.24 9.74
CA TYR A 120 -1.94 9.55 9.54
C TYR A 120 -3.36 9.49 8.96
N PHE A 121 -3.57 8.74 7.88
CA PHE A 121 -4.88 8.66 7.22
C PHE A 121 -5.96 8.05 8.10
N PRO A 122 -5.80 6.88 8.73
CA PRO A 122 -6.80 6.33 9.66
C PRO A 122 -7.11 7.26 10.83
N VAL A 123 -6.10 7.95 11.37
CA VAL A 123 -6.31 8.90 12.47
C VAL A 123 -7.17 10.08 12.00
N LYS A 124 -6.87 10.68 10.85
CA LYS A 124 -7.65 11.78 10.30
C LYS A 124 -9.10 11.39 10.00
N ILE A 125 -9.29 10.21 9.41
CA ILE A 125 -10.64 9.69 9.12
C ILE A 125 -11.39 9.42 10.44
N SER A 126 -10.74 8.79 11.42
CA SER A 126 -11.35 8.51 12.72
C SER A 126 -11.74 9.79 13.45
N MET A 127 -10.88 10.80 13.46
CA MET A 127 -11.18 12.11 14.07
C MET A 127 -12.34 12.82 13.36
N ALA A 128 -12.41 12.75 12.03
CA ALA A 128 -13.52 13.30 11.27
C ALA A 128 -14.87 12.59 11.62
N ILE A 129 -14.85 11.27 11.77
CA ILE A 129 -16.02 10.50 12.19
C ILE A 129 -16.43 10.86 13.63
N LEU A 130 -15.47 10.88 14.57
CA LEU A 130 -15.72 11.23 15.96
C LEU A 130 -16.28 12.65 16.11
N GLY A 131 -15.84 13.59 15.27
CA GLY A 131 -16.37 14.94 15.20
C GLY A 131 -17.88 14.98 14.87
N GLN A 132 -18.37 14.06 14.03
CA GLN A 132 -19.80 13.96 13.72
C GLN A 132 -20.63 13.49 14.94
N PHE A 133 -20.01 12.79 15.88
CA PHE A 133 -20.64 12.39 17.16
C PHE A 133 -20.44 13.43 18.28
N GLY A 134 -19.92 14.62 17.95
CA GLY A 134 -19.75 15.70 18.91
C GLY A 134 -18.47 15.61 19.77
N VAL A 135 -17.56 14.72 19.42
CA VAL A 135 -16.25 14.62 20.09
C VAL A 135 -15.39 15.80 19.65
N PRO A 136 -14.87 16.64 20.60
CA PRO A 136 -14.06 17.79 20.24
C PRO A 136 -12.71 17.34 19.64
N ASP A 137 -12.26 18.07 18.61
CA ASP A 137 -10.91 17.91 18.06
C ASP A 137 -9.90 18.49 19.07
N SER A 138 -9.37 17.62 19.91
CA SER A 138 -8.38 17.95 20.93
C SER A 138 -7.10 17.14 20.74
N LEU A 139 -6.00 17.71 21.19
CA LEU A 139 -4.70 17.03 21.11
C LEU A 139 -4.73 15.70 21.88
N LEU A 140 -5.41 15.64 23.02
CA LEU A 140 -5.57 14.44 23.83
C LEU A 140 -6.31 13.34 23.05
N MET A 141 -7.45 13.69 22.41
CA MET A 141 -8.24 12.73 21.66
C MET A 141 -7.47 12.21 20.45
N THR A 142 -6.79 13.10 19.73
CA THR A 142 -5.90 12.71 18.62
C THR A 142 -4.82 11.75 19.10
N PHE A 143 -4.21 11.98 20.26
CA PHE A 143 -3.20 11.10 20.83
C PHE A 143 -3.75 9.72 21.19
N ILE A 144 -4.96 9.66 21.75
CA ILE A 144 -5.65 8.40 22.06
C ILE A 144 -5.88 7.60 20.77
N VAL A 145 -6.41 8.25 19.72
CA VAL A 145 -6.67 7.60 18.43
C VAL A 145 -5.38 7.10 17.78
N ILE A 146 -4.31 7.92 17.78
CA ILE A 146 -2.99 7.49 17.29
C ILE A 146 -2.53 6.24 18.04
N THR A 147 -2.63 6.24 19.36
CA THR A 147 -2.18 5.11 20.19
C THR A 147 -2.96 3.83 19.85
N ILE A 148 -4.28 3.92 19.71
CA ILE A 148 -5.11 2.78 19.33
C ILE A 148 -4.70 2.24 17.95
N VAL A 149 -4.55 3.11 16.95
CA VAL A 149 -4.14 2.71 15.60
C VAL A 149 -2.77 2.06 15.61
N MET A 150 -1.80 2.64 16.33
CA MET A 150 -0.45 2.09 16.44
C MET A 150 -0.44 0.74 17.16
N VAL A 151 -1.20 0.57 18.23
CA VAL A 151 -1.31 -0.72 18.92
C VAL A 151 -1.86 -1.81 18.00
N ILE A 152 -2.91 -1.49 17.23
CA ILE A 152 -3.47 -2.43 16.25
C ILE A 152 -2.41 -2.83 15.21
N GLN A 153 -1.68 -1.86 14.65
CA GLN A 153 -0.62 -2.12 13.66
C GLN A 153 0.50 -3.00 14.25
N VAL A 154 0.95 -2.69 15.47
CA VAL A 154 1.99 -3.47 16.16
C VAL A 154 1.53 -4.89 16.43
N VAL A 155 0.30 -5.06 16.92
CA VAL A 155 -0.27 -6.40 17.19
C VAL A 155 -0.33 -7.23 15.90
N ILE A 156 -0.85 -6.66 14.81
CA ILE A 156 -0.89 -7.35 13.52
C ILE A 156 0.53 -7.68 13.02
N GLY A 157 1.48 -6.73 13.16
CA GLY A 157 2.88 -6.92 12.77
C GLY A 157 3.60 -8.03 13.54
N ILE A 158 3.32 -8.16 14.84
CA ILE A 158 3.93 -9.24 15.68
C ILE A 158 3.47 -10.63 15.22
N TYR A 159 2.20 -10.77 14.86
CA TYR A 159 1.68 -12.04 14.36
C TYR A 159 2.04 -12.33 12.89
N GLY A 160 2.58 -11.34 12.16
CA GLY A 160 3.15 -11.50 10.84
C GLY A 160 2.17 -11.94 9.76
N PHE A 161 2.68 -12.66 8.77
CA PHE A 161 1.99 -13.04 7.54
C PHE A 161 0.62 -13.70 7.76
N TYR A 162 0.50 -14.62 8.69
CA TYR A 162 -0.75 -15.35 8.94
C TYR A 162 -1.86 -14.45 9.49
N ALA A 163 -1.50 -13.47 10.33
CA ALA A 163 -2.45 -12.49 10.83
C ALA A 163 -2.93 -11.56 9.72
N ILE A 164 -2.03 -11.08 8.88
CA ILE A 164 -2.34 -10.24 7.73
C ILE A 164 -3.28 -10.99 6.79
N ARG A 165 -2.94 -12.21 6.41
CA ARG A 165 -3.77 -13.07 5.54
C ARG A 165 -5.18 -13.27 6.09
N THR A 166 -5.30 -13.54 7.39
CA THR A 166 -6.60 -13.73 8.03
C THR A 166 -7.40 -12.44 8.10
N PHE A 167 -6.76 -11.34 8.47
CA PHE A 167 -7.37 -10.01 8.53
C PHE A 167 -7.90 -9.58 7.17
N GLU A 168 -7.10 -9.70 6.11
CA GLU A 168 -7.48 -9.27 4.77
C GLU A 168 -8.60 -10.12 4.15
N LYS A 169 -8.68 -11.39 4.49
CA LYS A 169 -9.79 -12.26 4.07
C LYS A 169 -11.16 -11.66 4.39
N TYR A 170 -11.27 -10.96 5.51
CA TYR A 170 -12.53 -10.35 5.96
C TYR A 170 -12.64 -8.87 5.59
N THR A 171 -11.53 -8.14 5.61
CA THR A 171 -11.55 -6.69 5.39
C THR A 171 -11.60 -6.31 3.91
N VAL A 172 -10.91 -7.06 3.03
CA VAL A 172 -10.86 -6.76 1.59
C VAL A 172 -12.24 -6.76 0.94
N PRO A 173 -13.12 -7.77 1.12
CA PRO A 173 -14.45 -7.75 0.51
C PRO A 173 -15.29 -6.55 0.95
N VAL A 174 -15.22 -6.21 2.24
CA VAL A 174 -15.95 -5.05 2.80
C VAL A 174 -15.42 -3.74 2.21
N THR A 175 -14.10 -3.60 2.15
CA THR A 175 -13.47 -2.40 1.59
C THR A 175 -13.76 -2.25 0.10
N VAL A 176 -13.72 -3.33 -0.68
CA VAL A 176 -14.11 -3.33 -2.10
C VAL A 176 -15.56 -2.88 -2.26
N ALA A 177 -16.48 -3.40 -1.45
CA ALA A 177 -17.88 -3.01 -1.50
C ALA A 177 -18.07 -1.51 -1.19
N ILE A 178 -17.39 -1.01 -0.16
CA ILE A 178 -17.41 0.42 0.19
C ILE A 178 -16.85 1.26 -0.96
N MET A 179 -15.74 0.86 -1.55
CA MET A 179 -15.15 1.57 -2.70
C MET A 179 -16.06 1.60 -3.90
N ALA A 180 -16.67 0.46 -4.24
CA ALA A 180 -17.62 0.39 -5.34
C ALA A 180 -18.81 1.32 -5.10
N LEU A 181 -19.36 1.35 -3.88
CA LEU A 181 -20.43 2.25 -3.49
C LEU A 181 -19.99 3.72 -3.61
N MET A 182 -18.83 4.07 -3.03
CA MET A 182 -18.30 5.43 -3.10
C MET A 182 -18.06 5.88 -4.55
N SER A 183 -17.52 5.01 -5.38
CA SER A 183 -17.30 5.27 -6.80
C SER A 183 -18.63 5.49 -7.52
N ALA A 184 -19.63 4.63 -7.29
CA ALA A 184 -20.96 4.78 -7.89
C ALA A 184 -21.61 6.09 -7.46
N LEU A 185 -21.54 6.46 -6.18
CA LEU A 185 -22.06 7.72 -5.67
C LEU A 185 -21.31 8.93 -6.25
N ALA A 186 -19.99 8.86 -6.38
CA ALA A 186 -19.20 9.92 -6.99
C ALA A 186 -19.58 10.14 -8.47
N TRP A 187 -19.69 9.06 -9.24
CA TRP A 187 -20.08 9.14 -10.65
C TRP A 187 -21.54 9.55 -10.88
N SER A 188 -22.42 9.35 -9.89
CA SER A 188 -23.81 9.80 -9.98
C SER A 188 -24.01 11.29 -9.71
N GLN A 189 -22.97 12.00 -9.25
CA GLN A 189 -23.10 13.43 -8.95
C GLN A 189 -23.21 14.27 -10.22
N PRO A 190 -24.16 15.23 -10.27
CA PRO A 190 -24.24 16.17 -11.37
C PRO A 190 -22.95 16.98 -11.48
N GLY A 191 -22.34 16.99 -12.65
CA GLY A 191 -21.10 17.73 -12.90
C GLY A 191 -19.85 16.87 -13.02
N VAL A 192 -19.80 15.65 -12.46
CA VAL A 192 -18.68 14.74 -12.70
C VAL A 192 -18.61 14.35 -14.17
N VAL A 193 -19.73 14.07 -14.80
CA VAL A 193 -19.82 13.75 -16.24
C VAL A 193 -19.46 14.96 -17.12
N ASN A 194 -19.69 16.18 -16.63
CA ASN A 194 -19.37 17.42 -17.32
C ASN A 194 -18.03 18.02 -16.92
N TRP A 195 -17.26 17.30 -16.10
CA TRP A 195 -15.94 17.73 -15.70
C TRP A 195 -15.07 17.90 -16.95
N ASN A 196 -14.34 19.01 -17.01
CA ASN A 196 -13.40 19.26 -18.07
C ASN A 196 -12.27 18.23 -18.00
N LEU A 197 -12.39 17.18 -18.83
CA LEU A 197 -11.50 16.02 -18.85
C LEU A 197 -10.16 16.31 -19.52
N THR A 198 -9.97 17.54 -19.99
CA THR A 198 -8.74 17.98 -20.64
C THR A 198 -7.75 18.54 -19.62
N SER A 199 -6.47 18.33 -19.89
CA SER A 199 -5.38 18.92 -19.13
C SER A 199 -5.43 20.45 -19.20
N SER A 200 -5.21 21.11 -18.09
CA SER A 200 -4.96 22.55 -18.01
C SER A 200 -3.47 22.90 -17.90
N LEU A 201 -2.61 21.94 -18.20
CA LEU A 201 -1.18 22.12 -18.13
C LEU A 201 -0.69 23.11 -19.19
N PRO A 202 0.19 24.04 -18.82
CA PRO A 202 0.90 24.85 -19.80
C PRO A 202 1.83 23.98 -20.66
N PRO A 203 2.16 24.40 -21.88
CA PRO A 203 3.13 23.72 -22.73
C PRO A 203 4.45 23.49 -21.95
N GLY A 204 4.95 22.26 -21.93
CA GLY A 204 6.18 21.91 -21.22
C GLY A 204 6.01 21.33 -19.80
N ALA A 205 4.80 21.25 -19.26
CA ALA A 205 4.55 20.69 -17.94
C ALA A 205 4.58 19.14 -17.88
N HIS A 206 5.32 18.50 -18.79
CA HIS A 206 5.55 17.03 -18.78
C HIS A 206 6.20 16.54 -17.48
N LEU A 207 6.82 17.45 -16.69
CA LEU A 207 7.41 17.12 -15.41
C LEU A 207 6.35 16.62 -14.41
N ALA A 208 5.14 17.19 -14.43
CA ALA A 208 4.03 16.74 -13.59
C ALA A 208 3.61 15.31 -13.94
N MET A 209 3.51 15.00 -15.23
CA MET A 209 3.22 13.63 -15.70
C MET A 209 4.33 12.65 -15.30
N LEU A 210 5.61 13.04 -15.47
CA LEU A 210 6.74 12.23 -15.03
C LEU A 210 6.73 11.99 -13.53
N THR A 211 6.40 13.00 -12.73
CA THR A 211 6.31 12.85 -11.27
C THR A 211 5.23 11.85 -10.88
N LEU A 212 4.04 11.93 -11.49
CA LEU A 212 2.96 10.99 -11.22
C LEU A 212 3.31 9.58 -11.72
N LEU A 213 3.94 9.46 -12.89
CA LEU A 213 4.42 8.19 -13.43
C LEU A 213 5.44 7.55 -12.50
N MET A 214 6.42 8.30 -12.03
CA MET A 214 7.41 7.81 -11.06
C MET A 214 6.79 7.40 -9.74
N SER A 215 5.78 8.16 -9.25
CA SER A 215 5.05 7.80 -8.04
C SER A 215 4.26 6.49 -8.22
N ALA A 216 3.62 6.30 -9.37
CA ALA A 216 2.88 5.07 -9.66
C ALA A 216 3.81 3.85 -9.82
N ILE A 217 4.98 4.03 -10.44
CA ILE A 217 6.03 3.01 -10.49
C ILE A 217 6.53 2.69 -9.08
N GLY A 218 6.75 3.72 -8.26
CA GLY A 218 7.19 3.56 -6.88
C GLY A 218 6.22 2.72 -6.06
N VAL A 219 4.92 2.97 -6.16
CA VAL A 219 3.89 2.17 -5.48
C VAL A 219 3.93 0.70 -5.91
N GLY A 220 4.15 0.43 -7.19
CA GLY A 220 4.30 -0.95 -7.67
C GLY A 220 5.60 -1.61 -7.20
N TRP A 221 6.67 -0.83 -6.97
CA TRP A 221 7.97 -1.32 -6.53
C TRP A 221 8.07 -1.52 -5.02
N GLU A 222 7.46 -0.62 -4.23
CA GLU A 222 7.60 -0.57 -2.78
C GLU A 222 6.76 -1.60 -2.02
N SER A 223 5.99 -2.38 -2.72
CA SER A 223 5.23 -3.46 -2.12
C SER A 223 6.20 -4.44 -1.44
N PRO A 224 6.22 -4.54 -0.11
CA PRO A 224 7.12 -5.46 0.59
C PRO A 224 6.79 -6.89 0.19
N GLY A 225 7.79 -7.57 -0.35
CA GLY A 225 7.71 -9.00 -0.67
C GLY A 225 7.79 -9.84 0.59
#